data_61ea99f72da22746c6a69dadc78d88b4
#
_entry.id   61ea99f72da22746c6a69dadc78d88b4
#
_cell.length_a   1.000
_cell.length_b   1.000
_cell.length_c   1.000
_cell.angle_alpha   90.00
_cell.angle_beta   90.00
_cell.angle_gamma   90.00
#
_symmetry.space_group_name_H-M   'P 1'
#
loop_
_entity.id
_entity.type
_entity.pdbx_description
1 polymer ?
#
loop_
_entity_poly.entity_id
_entity_poly.type
_entity_poly.pdbx_seq_one_letter_code
_entity_poly.pdbx_strand_id
1 'polypeptide(L)'
;MTDLPTAEELFEGLKYYIDQARGFGYKVYVGTLLPMGGWRTDAPFRQEIRHKYNELIRNSELIDGVIDFDKLLQDPNNPDAMLPEFDSGDHLHPGKTGYAKMAAAVPEELLK
;
A
#
# COMPACT_ATOMS: atom_id res chain seq x y z
N MET A 1 -11.89 21.61 -7.45
CA MET A 1 -10.53 21.25 -7.84
C MET A 1 -9.76 20.72 -6.64
N THR A 2 -8.99 19.71 -6.83
CA THR A 2 -8.24 19.12 -5.73
C THR A 2 -6.77 19.48 -5.86
N ASP A 3 -6.14 19.75 -4.72
CA ASP A 3 -4.70 19.99 -4.66
C ASP A 3 -3.95 18.70 -4.33
N LEU A 4 -4.58 17.54 -4.60
CA LEU A 4 -3.96 16.26 -4.32
C LEU A 4 -2.81 16.01 -5.29
N PRO A 5 -1.70 15.47 -4.80
CA PRO A 5 -0.59 15.09 -5.67
C PRO A 5 -0.99 13.96 -6.60
N THR A 6 -0.33 13.87 -7.74
CA THR A 6 -0.46 12.72 -8.63
C THR A 6 0.26 11.51 -8.01
N ALA A 7 -0.05 10.33 -8.54
CA ALA A 7 0.66 9.12 -8.11
C ALA A 7 2.17 9.25 -8.38
N GLU A 8 2.53 9.85 -9.50
CA GLU A 8 3.94 10.09 -9.85
C GLU A 8 4.64 11.00 -8.86
N GLU A 9 3.96 12.08 -8.42
CA GLU A 9 4.51 12.98 -7.41
C GLU A 9 4.70 12.29 -6.07
N LEU A 10 3.73 11.46 -5.66
CA LEU A 10 3.84 10.66 -4.45
C LEU A 10 5.01 9.69 -4.54
N PHE A 11 5.19 9.06 -5.70
CA PHE A 11 6.26 8.12 -5.90
C PHE A 11 7.63 8.80 -5.89
N GLU A 12 7.73 10.02 -6.44
CA GLU A 12 8.98 10.80 -6.37
C GLU A 12 9.37 11.08 -4.92
N GLY A 13 8.40 11.42 -4.08
CA GLY A 13 8.65 11.59 -2.65
C GLY A 13 9.13 10.31 -1.98
N LEU A 14 8.53 9.18 -2.34
CA LEU A 14 8.96 7.88 -1.83
C LEU A 14 10.38 7.56 -2.28
N LYS A 15 10.73 7.84 -3.54
CA LYS A 15 12.08 7.59 -4.07
C LYS A 15 13.13 8.33 -3.26
N TYR A 16 12.83 9.54 -2.82
CA TYR A 16 13.75 10.31 -1.99
C TYR A 16 14.12 9.51 -0.73
N TYR A 17 13.13 8.97 -0.03
CA TYR A 17 13.37 8.19 1.18
C TYR A 17 14.06 6.86 0.88
N ILE A 18 13.71 6.22 -0.23
CA ILE A 18 14.38 5.00 -0.66
C ILE A 18 15.87 5.26 -0.87
N ASP A 19 16.21 6.34 -1.57
CA ASP A 19 17.61 6.70 -1.84
C ASP A 19 18.37 6.97 -0.54
N GLN A 20 17.74 7.66 0.41
CA GLN A 20 18.33 7.93 1.72
C GLN A 20 18.65 6.62 2.46
N ALA A 21 17.66 5.71 2.52
CA ALA A 21 17.84 4.44 3.21
C ALA A 21 18.93 3.59 2.56
N ARG A 22 18.94 3.51 1.25
CA ARG A 22 19.94 2.74 0.52
C ARG A 22 21.34 3.36 0.66
N GLY A 23 21.41 4.68 0.72
CA GLY A 23 22.66 5.40 0.96
C GLY A 23 23.29 5.04 2.31
N PHE A 24 22.48 4.67 3.29
CA PHE A 24 22.96 4.18 4.58
C PHE A 24 23.20 2.67 4.62
N GLY A 25 23.02 1.99 3.50
CA GLY A 25 23.25 0.55 3.41
C GLY A 25 22.07 -0.32 3.80
N TYR A 26 20.88 0.27 3.98
CA TYR A 26 19.69 -0.52 4.32
C TYR A 26 19.08 -1.17 3.10
N LYS A 27 18.50 -2.35 3.30
CA LYS A 27 17.58 -2.92 2.34
C LYS A 27 16.23 -2.26 2.54
N VAL A 28 15.50 -2.03 1.44
CA VAL A 28 14.23 -1.32 1.49
C VAL A 28 13.11 -2.19 0.93
N TYR A 29 12.09 -2.43 1.74
CA TYR A 29 10.85 -3.09 1.33
C TYR A 29 9.73 -2.08 1.45
N VAL A 30 8.82 -2.08 0.48
CA VAL A 30 7.72 -1.10 0.46
C VAL A 30 6.39 -1.86 0.40
N GLY A 31 5.47 -1.45 1.27
CA GLY A 31 4.11 -1.97 1.24
C GLY A 31 3.25 -1.17 0.27
N THR A 32 2.33 -1.84 -0.41
CA THR A 32 1.35 -1.15 -1.24
C THR A 32 0.26 -0.53 -0.37
N LEU A 33 -0.45 0.47 -0.92
CA LEU A 33 -1.57 1.11 -0.25
C LEU A 33 -2.79 0.18 -0.25
N LEU A 34 -3.47 0.13 0.90
CA LEU A 34 -4.62 -0.74 1.09
C LEU A 34 -5.86 -0.25 0.33
N PRO A 35 -6.78 -1.17 -0.03
CA PRO A 35 -8.06 -0.78 -0.58
C PRO A 35 -8.88 0.03 0.42
N MET A 36 -9.60 1.05 -0.06
CA MET A 36 -10.39 1.93 0.79
C MET A 36 -11.84 2.06 0.32
N GLY A 37 -12.31 1.14 -0.49
CA GLY A 37 -13.67 1.18 -1.02
C GLY A 37 -14.70 1.19 0.10
N GLY A 38 -15.61 2.15 0.04
CA GLY A 38 -16.63 2.34 1.06
C GLY A 38 -16.24 3.31 2.17
N TRP A 39 -14.97 3.74 2.24
CA TRP A 39 -14.57 4.77 3.20
C TRP A 39 -15.24 6.10 2.83
N ARG A 40 -15.59 6.90 3.84
CA ARG A 40 -16.39 8.13 3.65
C ARG A 40 -15.87 9.13 2.61
N THR A 41 -14.57 9.14 2.36
CA THR A 41 -13.96 10.02 1.36
C THR A 41 -13.47 9.28 0.13
N ASP A 42 -13.89 8.01 -0.01
CA ASP A 42 -13.59 7.24 -1.22
C ASP A 42 -14.21 7.93 -2.43
N ALA A 43 -13.43 7.97 -3.51
CA ALA A 43 -13.87 8.56 -4.77
C ALA A 43 -13.06 7.93 -5.90
N PRO A 44 -13.62 7.87 -7.12
CA PRO A 44 -12.91 7.24 -8.25
C PRO A 44 -11.51 7.80 -8.47
N PHE A 45 -11.32 9.10 -8.33
CA PHE A 45 -10.00 9.70 -8.55
C PHE A 45 -8.98 9.25 -7.49
N ARG A 46 -9.43 8.99 -6.26
CA ARG A 46 -8.55 8.48 -5.19
C ARG A 46 -8.15 7.05 -5.45
N GLN A 47 -9.08 6.22 -5.92
CA GLN A 47 -8.79 4.84 -6.29
C GLN A 47 -7.82 4.79 -7.47
N GLU A 48 -8.01 5.67 -8.45
CA GLU A 48 -7.11 5.75 -9.59
C GLU A 48 -5.68 6.10 -9.16
N ILE A 49 -5.52 7.08 -8.28
CA ILE A 49 -4.22 7.45 -7.73
C ILE A 49 -3.60 6.26 -6.99
N ARG A 50 -4.39 5.57 -6.17
CA ARG A 50 -3.94 4.41 -5.40
C ARG A 50 -3.45 3.30 -6.33
N HIS A 51 -4.24 2.95 -7.34
CA HIS A 51 -3.86 1.90 -8.30
C HIS A 51 -2.55 2.23 -9.01
N LYS A 52 -2.44 3.45 -9.48
CA LYS A 52 -1.25 3.88 -10.21
C LYS A 52 -0.01 3.92 -9.31
N TYR A 53 -0.16 4.43 -8.10
CA TYR A 53 0.93 4.47 -7.12
C TYR A 53 1.39 3.04 -6.77
N ASN A 54 0.44 2.13 -6.54
CA ASN A 54 0.77 0.74 -6.24
C ASN A 54 1.49 0.06 -7.42
N GLU A 55 1.09 0.37 -8.66
CA GLU A 55 1.78 -0.15 -9.84
C GLU A 55 3.21 0.37 -9.93
N LEU A 56 3.43 1.65 -9.61
CA LEU A 56 4.78 2.21 -9.59
C LEU A 56 5.65 1.50 -8.55
N ILE A 57 5.08 1.19 -7.38
CA ILE A 57 5.78 0.43 -6.35
C ILE A 57 6.11 -0.98 -6.85
N ARG A 58 5.13 -1.70 -7.41
CA ARG A 58 5.31 -3.08 -7.87
C ARG A 58 6.38 -3.20 -8.95
N ASN A 59 6.50 -2.18 -9.79
CA ASN A 59 7.43 -2.20 -10.92
C ASN A 59 8.76 -1.53 -10.61
N SER A 60 8.97 -1.04 -9.40
CA SER A 60 10.19 -0.32 -9.05
C SER A 60 11.39 -1.26 -8.93
N GLU A 61 12.49 -0.88 -9.58
CA GLU A 61 13.76 -1.59 -9.45
C GLU A 61 14.64 -1.00 -8.34
N LEU A 62 14.15 0.06 -7.67
CA LEU A 62 14.91 0.78 -6.65
C LEU A 62 14.80 0.13 -5.27
N ILE A 63 13.89 -0.81 -5.09
CA ILE A 63 13.62 -1.44 -3.79
C ILE A 63 14.00 -2.92 -3.82
N ASP A 64 14.26 -3.45 -2.65
CA ASP A 64 14.66 -4.85 -2.50
C ASP A 64 13.47 -5.81 -2.53
N GLY A 65 12.28 -5.30 -2.25
CA GLY A 65 11.08 -6.10 -2.34
C GLY A 65 9.82 -5.30 -2.08
N VAL A 66 8.68 -5.90 -2.44
CA VAL A 66 7.36 -5.32 -2.24
C VAL A 66 6.57 -6.24 -1.32
N ILE A 67 5.88 -5.67 -0.34
CA ILE A 67 4.90 -6.40 0.44
C ILE A 67 3.54 -5.96 -0.07
N ASP A 68 2.89 -6.79 -0.86
CA ASP A 68 1.67 -6.40 -1.56
C ASP A 68 0.43 -6.53 -0.67
N PHE A 69 0.33 -5.66 0.31
CA PHE A 69 -0.79 -5.61 1.24
C PHE A 69 -2.12 -5.38 0.54
N ASP A 70 -2.10 -4.63 -0.57
CA ASP A 70 -3.30 -4.38 -1.37
C ASP A 70 -3.91 -5.71 -1.85
N LYS A 71 -3.12 -6.54 -2.51
CA LYS A 71 -3.60 -7.84 -3.00
C LYS A 71 -3.93 -8.80 -1.86
N LEU A 72 -3.24 -8.64 -0.74
CA LEU A 72 -3.43 -9.52 0.41
C LEU A 72 -4.79 -9.32 1.07
N LEU A 73 -5.24 -8.07 1.20
CA LEU A 73 -6.47 -7.74 1.92
C LEU A 73 -7.67 -7.41 1.04
N GLN A 74 -7.48 -7.29 -0.27
CA GLN A 74 -8.58 -6.91 -1.17
C GLN A 74 -9.64 -8.00 -1.26
N ASP A 75 -10.88 -7.57 -1.49
CA ASP A 75 -11.98 -8.47 -1.80
C ASP A 75 -11.85 -8.88 -3.26
N PRO A 76 -11.74 -10.18 -3.59
CA PRO A 76 -11.61 -10.62 -4.99
C PRO A 76 -12.80 -10.20 -5.86
N ASN A 77 -13.97 -10.01 -5.26
CA ASN A 77 -15.17 -9.59 -5.98
C ASN A 77 -15.29 -8.07 -6.10
N ASN A 78 -14.49 -7.33 -5.33
CA ASN A 78 -14.45 -5.88 -5.37
C ASN A 78 -13.06 -5.41 -4.92
N PRO A 79 -12.06 -5.43 -5.83
CA PRO A 79 -10.67 -5.16 -5.46
C PRO A 79 -10.39 -3.78 -4.88
N ASP A 80 -11.34 -2.85 -5.01
CA ASP A 80 -11.20 -1.52 -4.43
C ASP A 80 -11.58 -1.48 -2.95
N ALA A 81 -12.05 -2.59 -2.40
CA ALA A 81 -12.43 -2.70 -0.99
C ALA A 81 -11.71 -3.87 -0.33
N MET A 82 -11.53 -3.80 0.99
CA MET A 82 -11.02 -4.92 1.76
C MET A 82 -12.10 -5.99 1.91
N LEU A 83 -11.67 -7.26 2.03
CA LEU A 83 -12.57 -8.31 2.49
C LEU A 83 -13.17 -7.89 3.84
N PRO A 84 -14.48 -8.11 4.04
CA PRO A 84 -15.12 -7.72 5.31
C PRO A 84 -14.43 -8.29 6.55
N GLU A 85 -13.88 -9.49 6.47
CA GLU A 85 -13.20 -10.11 7.61
C GLU A 85 -11.92 -9.38 8.03
N PHE A 86 -11.33 -8.60 7.12
CA PHE A 86 -10.11 -7.83 7.40
C PHE A 86 -10.40 -6.37 7.76
N ASP A 87 -11.61 -5.91 7.51
CA ASP A 87 -12.02 -4.53 7.68
C ASP A 87 -12.44 -4.28 9.13
N SER A 88 -12.00 -3.17 9.72
CA SER A 88 -12.39 -2.80 11.08
C SER A 88 -13.84 -2.30 11.17
N GLY A 89 -14.43 -1.96 10.02
CA GLY A 89 -15.77 -1.41 9.94
C GLY A 89 -15.82 0.00 9.35
N ASP A 90 -14.68 0.70 9.28
CA ASP A 90 -14.63 2.05 8.70
C ASP A 90 -14.23 2.03 7.21
N HIS A 91 -13.90 0.87 6.66
CA HIS A 91 -13.50 0.66 5.26
C HIS A 91 -12.18 1.35 4.90
N LEU A 92 -11.38 1.70 5.90
CA LEU A 92 -10.06 2.30 5.71
C LEU A 92 -8.99 1.53 6.49
N HIS A 93 -9.23 1.25 7.76
CA HIS A 93 -8.26 0.57 8.62
C HIS A 93 -8.57 -0.92 8.72
N PRO A 94 -7.54 -1.78 8.64
CA PRO A 94 -7.74 -3.20 8.93
C PRO A 94 -8.19 -3.41 10.36
N GLY A 95 -8.98 -4.45 10.58
CA GLY A 95 -9.29 -4.92 11.91
C GLY A 95 -8.20 -5.87 12.40
N LYS A 96 -8.45 -6.50 13.55
CA LYS A 96 -7.49 -7.43 14.18
C LYS A 96 -7.03 -8.53 13.21
N THR A 97 -7.95 -9.15 12.49
CA THR A 97 -7.66 -10.24 11.55
C THR A 97 -6.85 -9.71 10.36
N GLY A 98 -7.16 -8.50 9.88
CA GLY A 98 -6.42 -7.87 8.79
C GLY A 98 -4.98 -7.57 9.18
N TYR A 99 -4.77 -7.00 10.36
CA TYR A 99 -3.42 -6.71 10.85
C TYR A 99 -2.61 -8.01 11.06
N ALA A 100 -3.25 -9.06 11.56
CA ALA A 100 -2.58 -10.35 11.72
C ALA A 100 -2.12 -10.91 10.37
N LYS A 101 -2.97 -10.77 9.35
CA LYS A 101 -2.64 -11.20 7.99
C LYS A 101 -1.46 -10.41 7.43
N MET A 102 -1.45 -9.09 7.65
CA MET A 102 -0.36 -8.22 7.21
C MET A 102 0.95 -8.60 7.91
N ALA A 103 0.90 -8.80 9.21
CA ALA A 103 2.10 -9.17 9.98
C ALA A 103 2.69 -10.49 9.49
N ALA A 104 1.84 -11.46 9.17
CA ALA A 104 2.29 -12.75 8.65
C ALA A 104 2.92 -12.64 7.26
N ALA A 105 2.62 -11.58 6.51
CA ALA A 105 3.17 -11.35 5.17
C ALA A 105 4.53 -10.65 5.19
N VAL A 106 4.95 -10.08 6.32
CA VAL A 106 6.25 -9.44 6.43
C VAL A 106 7.34 -10.51 6.36
N PRO A 107 8.33 -10.37 5.45
CA PRO A 107 9.40 -11.36 5.36
C PRO A 107 10.12 -11.54 6.69
N GLU A 108 10.33 -12.79 7.07
CA GLU A 108 10.96 -13.13 8.34
C GLU A 108 12.32 -12.47 8.50
N GLU A 109 13.07 -12.35 7.42
CA GLU A 109 14.40 -11.72 7.40
C GLU A 109 14.39 -10.26 7.87
N LEU A 110 13.25 -9.57 7.75
CA LEU A 110 13.09 -8.19 8.21
C LEU A 110 12.89 -8.10 9.73
N LEU A 111 12.62 -9.22 10.38
CA LEU A 111 12.34 -9.27 11.82
C LEU A 111 13.57 -9.66 12.65
N LYS A 112 14.69 -9.85 11.99
CA LYS A 112 15.95 -10.25 12.66
C LYS A 112 16.87 -9.09 12.93
#